data_3b7767a41b7c9a4a45953f8515c0100d
#
_entry.id   3b7767a41b7c9a4a45953f8515c0100d
#
_cell.length_a   1.000
_cell.length_b   1.000
_cell.length_c   1.000
_cell.angle_alpha   90.00
_cell.angle_beta   90.00
_cell.angle_gamma   90.00
#
_symmetry.space_group_name_H-M   'P 1'
#
loop_
_entity.id
_entity.type
_entity.pdbx_description
1 polymer ?
#
loop_
_entity_poly.entity_id
_entity_poly.type
_entity_poly.pdbx_seq_one_letter_code
_entity_poly.pdbx_strand_id
1 'polypeptide(L)'
;NKEMAEIISENKLNDLRYVYVPNYNYDDKSKNDLKKISNFSKGHLKYSKTLSVKIDYNSKIINFKQTKPDDWVLFVNTDMSQWKIIFEGVKSTTKNVKIERINSHGLTGCLNFYQSIFFNNIIKINNGQCEDSLNIISSKGMIAETHITNAFSDGLDVDFSNIKFGSVSITKSGNDCMDVSSGNYNIMKIDVKKCGDKGVSVGEKSNMTIQVLNVEEALIGLSSKDSSSTIVKSNKQKNVKNCFEVKKKKQEFDGSKLELVSLNCKKNIVDINSSIVVGGL
;
A
#
# COMPACT_ATOMS: atom_id res chain seq x y z
N ASN A 1 12.65 -23.40 -4.53
CA ASN A 1 12.09 -24.48 -3.70
C ASN A 1 12.70 -24.50 -2.29
N LYS A 2 13.99 -24.28 -2.12
CA LYS A 2 14.62 -24.16 -0.80
C LYS A 2 14.34 -22.78 -0.18
N GLU A 3 14.39 -21.75 -0.98
CA GLU A 3 14.03 -20.36 -0.66
C GLU A 3 12.55 -20.21 -0.24
N MET A 4 11.63 -20.91 -0.90
CA MET A 4 10.22 -20.97 -0.50
C MET A 4 10.01 -21.68 0.85
N ALA A 5 10.76 -22.76 1.10
CA ALA A 5 10.68 -23.47 2.38
C ALA A 5 11.24 -22.62 3.53
N GLU A 6 12.28 -21.84 3.30
CA GLU A 6 12.84 -20.88 4.25
C GLU A 6 11.84 -19.75 4.58
N ILE A 7 11.21 -19.15 3.57
CA ILE A 7 10.17 -18.12 3.75
C ILE A 7 9.00 -18.66 4.60
N ILE A 8 8.55 -19.87 4.33
CA ILE A 8 7.48 -20.53 5.10
C ILE A 8 7.93 -20.81 6.54
N SER A 9 9.17 -21.23 6.75
CA SER A 9 9.69 -21.54 8.09
C SER A 9 9.95 -20.30 8.95
N GLU A 10 10.48 -19.23 8.36
CA GLU A 10 10.78 -17.98 9.06
C GLU A 10 9.53 -17.19 9.45
N ASN A 11 8.47 -17.27 8.66
CA ASN A 11 7.28 -16.46 8.90
C ASN A 11 6.18 -17.18 9.67
N LYS A 12 6.30 -18.49 9.96
CA LYS A 12 5.26 -19.30 10.62
C LYS A 12 3.87 -19.15 10.01
N LEU A 13 3.80 -18.90 8.71
CA LEU A 13 2.55 -18.56 8.04
C LEU A 13 2.02 -19.80 7.33
N ASN A 14 0.96 -20.36 7.91
CA ASN A 14 0.13 -21.39 7.27
C ASN A 14 -0.77 -20.80 6.17
N ASP A 15 -0.40 -19.69 5.54
CA ASP A 15 -1.20 -19.05 4.53
C ASP A 15 -0.66 -19.38 3.14
N LEU A 16 -1.39 -20.19 2.41
CA LEU A 16 -1.07 -20.64 1.06
C LEU A 16 -0.74 -19.48 0.08
N ARG A 17 -1.17 -18.26 0.36
CA ARG A 17 -0.84 -17.09 -0.46
C ARG A 17 0.63 -16.70 -0.42
N TYR A 18 1.35 -17.04 0.65
CA TYR A 18 2.81 -16.88 0.68
C TYR A 18 3.53 -17.84 -0.25
N VAL A 19 2.91 -18.97 -0.59
CA VAL A 19 3.39 -19.90 -1.62
C VAL A 19 3.19 -19.31 -3.02
N TYR A 20 2.23 -18.39 -3.15
CA TYR A 20 1.88 -17.68 -4.38
C TYR A 20 2.35 -16.22 -4.39
N VAL A 21 3.25 -15.80 -3.54
CA VAL A 21 4.06 -14.64 -3.93
C VAL A 21 4.69 -15.05 -5.25
N PRO A 22 4.25 -14.48 -6.37
CA PRO A 22 4.81 -14.88 -7.64
C PRO A 22 6.31 -14.77 -7.45
N ASN A 23 7.06 -15.84 -7.69
CA ASN A 23 8.44 -15.68 -8.01
C ASN A 23 8.40 -14.69 -9.15
N TYR A 24 8.61 -13.43 -8.82
CA TYR A 24 8.83 -12.42 -9.82
C TYR A 24 10.17 -12.79 -10.44
N ASN A 25 10.19 -13.92 -11.15
CA ASN A 25 11.19 -14.21 -12.14
C ASN A 25 11.04 -13.12 -13.17
N TYR A 26 11.60 -11.95 -12.81
CA TYR A 26 11.87 -10.88 -13.75
C TYR A 26 12.90 -11.34 -14.78
N ASP A 27 12.89 -12.63 -15.09
CA ASP A 27 13.63 -13.21 -16.17
C ASP A 27 12.97 -12.77 -17.47
N ASP A 28 13.34 -11.57 -17.85
CA ASP A 28 13.98 -11.26 -19.11
C ASP A 28 13.23 -11.64 -20.39
N LYS A 29 11.88 -11.55 -20.40
CA LYS A 29 11.18 -11.71 -21.69
C LYS A 29 11.20 -10.45 -22.55
N SER A 30 11.64 -9.30 -22.01
CA SER A 30 11.85 -8.09 -22.80
C SER A 30 13.05 -7.27 -22.32
N LYS A 31 14.25 -7.78 -22.58
CA LYS A 31 15.53 -7.09 -22.26
C LYS A 31 15.60 -5.65 -22.80
N ASN A 32 14.73 -5.27 -23.73
CA ASN A 32 14.78 -4.00 -24.43
C ASN A 32 13.94 -2.87 -23.80
N ASP A 33 13.01 -3.18 -22.88
CA ASP A 33 12.01 -2.19 -22.42
C ASP A 33 12.26 -1.63 -21.02
N LEU A 34 13.28 -2.10 -20.33
CA LEU A 34 13.63 -1.64 -19.00
C LEU A 34 15.08 -1.18 -18.87
N LYS A 35 15.32 -0.30 -17.90
CA LYS A 35 16.66 0.04 -17.39
C LYS A 35 16.85 -0.58 -16.02
N LYS A 36 18.09 -0.99 -15.73
CA LYS A 36 18.46 -1.59 -14.44
C LYS A 36 19.70 -0.90 -13.88
N ILE A 37 19.63 -0.51 -12.61
CA ILE A 37 20.79 -0.12 -11.82
C ILE A 37 21.03 -1.25 -10.82
N SER A 38 22.08 -2.07 -11.09
CA SER A 38 22.53 -3.10 -10.17
C SER A 38 23.28 -2.47 -9.01
N ASN A 39 23.17 -3.08 -7.81
CA ASN A 39 23.78 -2.58 -6.57
C ASN A 39 23.26 -1.21 -6.13
N PHE A 40 22.02 -0.83 -6.54
CA PHE A 40 21.38 0.34 -5.97
C PHE A 40 21.01 0.04 -4.51
N SER A 41 21.65 0.77 -3.59
CA SER A 41 21.34 0.67 -2.15
C SER A 41 21.23 -0.78 -1.64
N LYS A 42 22.24 -1.59 -1.91
CA LYS A 42 22.37 -3.04 -1.63
C LYS A 42 21.50 -3.98 -2.48
N GLY A 43 20.57 -3.45 -3.25
CA GLY A 43 19.65 -4.21 -4.11
C GLY A 43 19.67 -3.76 -5.56
N HIS A 44 18.51 -3.75 -6.18
CA HIS A 44 18.34 -3.38 -7.58
C HIS A 44 17.24 -2.34 -7.74
N LEU A 45 17.47 -1.38 -8.63
CA LEU A 45 16.45 -0.49 -9.15
C LEU A 45 16.20 -0.82 -10.62
N LYS A 46 14.97 -1.16 -10.95
CA LYS A 46 14.50 -1.41 -12.31
C LYS A 46 13.40 -0.40 -12.66
N TYR A 47 13.34 0.04 -13.89
CA TYR A 47 12.32 1.00 -14.32
C TYR A 47 12.14 1.00 -15.84
N SER A 48 10.99 1.46 -16.31
CA SER A 48 10.68 1.59 -17.74
C SER A 48 11.71 2.45 -18.45
N LYS A 49 12.08 2.08 -19.66
CA LYS A 49 13.09 2.79 -20.46
C LYS A 49 12.74 4.24 -20.73
N THR A 50 11.46 4.55 -20.82
CA THR A 50 10.92 5.90 -21.11
C THR A 50 10.86 6.79 -19.87
N LEU A 51 10.88 6.23 -18.67
CA LEU A 51 10.84 6.99 -17.43
C LEU A 51 12.07 7.90 -17.28
N SER A 52 11.84 9.15 -16.91
CA SER A 52 12.94 10.07 -16.54
C SER A 52 13.32 9.86 -15.08
N VAL A 53 14.61 9.65 -14.84
CA VAL A 53 15.14 9.36 -13.48
C VAL A 53 16.31 10.30 -13.18
N LYS A 54 16.25 10.96 -12.02
CA LYS A 54 17.34 11.77 -11.47
C LYS A 54 17.65 11.30 -10.06
N ILE A 55 18.90 10.92 -9.80
CA ILE A 55 19.36 10.40 -8.52
C ILE A 55 20.45 11.33 -7.98
N ASP A 56 20.25 11.83 -6.77
CA ASP A 56 21.27 12.48 -5.96
C ASP A 56 21.63 11.55 -4.80
N TYR A 57 22.78 10.91 -4.90
CA TYR A 57 23.28 9.98 -3.89
C TYR A 57 23.72 10.68 -2.62
N ASN A 58 24.20 11.93 -2.71
CA ASN A 58 24.67 12.69 -1.57
C ASN A 58 23.52 13.10 -0.63
N SER A 59 22.46 13.63 -1.23
CA SER A 59 21.24 14.04 -0.51
C SER A 59 20.26 12.87 -0.31
N LYS A 60 20.53 11.70 -0.88
CA LYS A 60 19.60 10.56 -0.94
C LYS A 60 18.23 10.95 -1.48
N ILE A 61 18.18 11.64 -2.60
CA ILE A 61 16.94 12.04 -3.27
C ILE A 61 16.87 11.37 -4.64
N ILE A 62 15.74 10.74 -4.91
CA ILE A 62 15.45 10.21 -6.23
C ILE A 62 14.14 10.78 -6.75
N ASN A 63 14.18 11.30 -7.98
CA ASN A 63 13.04 11.85 -8.69
C ASN A 63 12.74 11.00 -9.92
N PHE A 64 11.51 10.53 -9.99
CA PHE A 64 10.94 9.85 -11.14
C PHE A 64 9.90 10.73 -11.80
N LYS A 65 9.91 10.78 -13.12
CA LYS A 65 8.88 11.44 -13.90
C LYS A 65 8.42 10.54 -15.03
N GLN A 66 7.15 10.14 -15.00
CA GLN A 66 6.54 9.39 -16.09
C GLN A 66 6.51 10.23 -17.36
N THR A 67 6.79 9.61 -18.47
CA THR A 67 6.59 10.15 -19.82
C THR A 67 5.45 9.44 -20.54
N LYS A 68 5.15 8.21 -20.13
CA LYS A 68 4.03 7.40 -20.61
C LYS A 68 3.21 6.90 -19.42
N PRO A 69 1.90 6.68 -19.60
CA PRO A 69 1.02 6.21 -18.54
C PRO A 69 1.41 4.84 -17.93
N ASP A 70 2.04 3.98 -18.73
CA ASP A 70 2.50 2.64 -18.37
C ASP A 70 3.92 2.59 -17.80
N ASP A 71 4.59 3.72 -17.63
CA ASP A 71 5.90 3.77 -16.97
C ASP A 71 5.80 3.34 -15.50
N TRP A 72 6.75 2.53 -15.07
CA TRP A 72 6.80 1.96 -13.73
C TRP A 72 8.22 1.97 -13.14
N VAL A 73 8.30 1.83 -11.82
CA VAL A 73 9.55 1.69 -11.05
C VAL A 73 9.44 0.49 -10.12
N LEU A 74 10.52 -0.24 -9.96
CA LEU A 74 10.63 -1.35 -9.01
C LEU A 74 11.97 -1.33 -8.28
N PHE A 75 11.91 -1.24 -6.96
CA PHE A 75 13.03 -1.52 -6.06
C PHE A 75 12.94 -2.95 -5.56
N VAL A 76 14.05 -3.70 -5.66
CA VAL A 76 14.15 -5.10 -5.22
C VAL A 76 15.29 -5.27 -4.24
N ASN A 77 15.02 -5.79 -3.06
CA ASN A 77 16.00 -6.07 -2.00
C ASN A 77 16.83 -4.83 -1.60
N THR A 78 16.22 -3.65 -1.64
CA THR A 78 16.94 -2.39 -1.40
C THR A 78 16.90 -1.95 0.06
N ASP A 79 17.99 -1.35 0.51
CA ASP A 79 18.04 -0.59 1.76
C ASP A 79 17.73 0.88 1.46
N MET A 80 16.48 1.25 1.66
CA MET A 80 16.00 2.60 1.35
C MET A 80 16.22 3.62 2.47
N SER A 81 17.01 3.29 3.49
CA SER A 81 17.20 4.16 4.67
C SER A 81 17.52 5.60 4.30
N GLN A 82 16.68 6.53 4.78
CA GLN A 82 16.78 7.97 4.61
C GLN A 82 16.59 8.51 3.18
N TRP A 83 16.22 7.65 2.22
CA TRP A 83 15.91 8.14 0.89
C TRP A 83 14.59 8.92 0.86
N LYS A 84 14.62 10.05 0.16
CA LYS A 84 13.42 10.78 -0.26
C LYS A 84 13.11 10.40 -1.70
N ILE A 85 11.92 9.86 -1.91
CA ILE A 85 11.45 9.40 -3.21
C ILE A 85 10.32 10.33 -3.69
N ILE A 86 10.46 10.86 -4.88
CA ILE A 86 9.48 11.74 -5.52
C ILE A 86 9.10 11.13 -6.85
N PHE A 87 7.81 10.87 -7.05
CA PHE A 87 7.27 10.32 -8.27
C PHE A 87 6.20 11.25 -8.83
N GLU A 88 6.44 11.76 -10.04
CA GLU A 88 5.50 12.57 -10.80
C GLU A 88 4.96 11.76 -11.95
N GLY A 89 3.70 11.36 -11.84
CA GLY A 89 3.00 10.57 -12.82
C GLY A 89 2.33 11.43 -13.90
N VAL A 90 1.95 10.78 -14.99
CA VAL A 90 1.14 11.42 -16.06
C VAL A 90 -0.28 11.63 -15.51
N LYS A 91 -0.83 12.82 -15.72
CA LYS A 91 -2.23 13.12 -15.42
C LYS A 91 -3.15 12.33 -16.33
N SER A 92 -4.18 11.70 -15.76
CA SER A 92 -5.23 11.13 -16.58
C SER A 92 -6.00 12.24 -17.29
N THR A 93 -5.99 12.21 -18.63
CA THR A 93 -6.71 13.17 -19.47
C THR A 93 -8.08 12.67 -19.91
N THR A 94 -8.38 11.39 -19.72
CA THR A 94 -9.62 10.74 -20.16
C THR A 94 -10.27 9.96 -19.03
N LYS A 95 -11.59 10.15 -18.87
CA LYS A 95 -12.40 9.45 -17.85
C LYS A 95 -12.58 7.95 -18.11
N ASN A 96 -12.22 7.44 -19.28
CA ASN A 96 -12.52 6.08 -19.73
C ASN A 96 -11.27 5.28 -20.14
N VAL A 97 -10.11 5.56 -19.59
CA VAL A 97 -8.95 4.70 -19.82
C VAL A 97 -9.12 3.43 -18.99
N LYS A 98 -9.32 2.30 -19.66
CA LYS A 98 -9.23 0.99 -19.01
C LYS A 98 -7.75 0.73 -18.75
N ILE A 99 -7.37 0.69 -17.49
CA ILE A 99 -6.03 0.30 -17.08
C ILE A 99 -6.05 -1.20 -16.78
N GLU A 100 -5.06 -1.91 -17.31
CA GLU A 100 -4.80 -3.28 -16.89
C GLU A 100 -4.37 -3.26 -15.43
N ARG A 101 -5.00 -4.08 -14.59
CA ARG A 101 -4.67 -4.17 -13.16
C ARG A 101 -3.20 -4.51 -12.94
N ILE A 102 -2.66 -5.35 -13.80
CA ILE A 102 -1.28 -5.83 -13.74
C ILE A 102 -0.61 -5.47 -15.08
N ASN A 103 0.51 -4.79 -15.03
CA ASN A 103 1.26 -4.48 -16.25
C ASN A 103 1.98 -5.72 -16.83
N SER A 104 2.63 -5.57 -17.97
CA SER A 104 3.35 -6.68 -18.65
C SER A 104 4.49 -7.28 -17.82
N HIS A 105 4.91 -6.62 -16.74
CA HIS A 105 5.93 -7.08 -15.80
C HIS A 105 5.36 -7.67 -14.50
N GLY A 106 4.04 -7.83 -14.40
CA GLY A 106 3.38 -8.37 -13.21
C GLY A 106 3.24 -7.38 -12.06
N LEU A 107 3.40 -6.07 -12.30
CA LEU A 107 3.33 -5.03 -11.29
C LEU A 107 1.96 -4.34 -11.32
N THR A 108 1.44 -4.01 -10.15
CA THR A 108 0.24 -3.20 -9.96
C THR A 108 0.57 -1.72 -9.75
N GLY A 109 1.69 -1.43 -9.13
CA GLY A 109 2.10 -0.09 -8.75
C GLY A 109 2.84 0.70 -9.85
N CYS A 110 2.64 2.01 -9.86
CA CYS A 110 3.55 2.91 -10.55
C CYS A 110 4.94 2.93 -9.89
N LEU A 111 4.97 3.00 -8.57
CA LEU A 111 6.17 2.88 -7.75
C LEU A 111 6.03 1.62 -6.87
N ASN A 112 6.95 0.67 -7.03
CA ASN A 112 6.89 -0.62 -6.36
C ASN A 112 8.15 -0.87 -5.53
N PHE A 113 7.97 -1.45 -4.35
CA PHE A 113 9.04 -1.95 -3.49
C PHE A 113 8.79 -3.42 -3.18
N TYR A 114 9.79 -4.25 -3.40
CA TYR A 114 9.76 -5.66 -3.09
C TYR A 114 10.95 -6.04 -2.21
N GLN A 115 10.68 -6.65 -1.04
CA GLN A 115 11.69 -7.06 -0.07
C GLN A 115 12.66 -5.92 0.33
N SER A 116 12.12 -4.72 0.48
CA SER A 116 12.92 -3.53 0.80
C SER A 116 12.89 -3.20 2.29
N ILE A 117 13.94 -2.54 2.75
CA ILE A 117 14.07 -2.05 4.14
C ILE A 117 13.92 -0.54 4.14
N PHE A 118 13.09 -0.04 5.05
CA PHE A 118 12.83 1.39 5.21
C PHE A 118 13.32 1.89 6.57
N PHE A 119 13.92 3.08 6.58
CA PHE A 119 14.20 3.81 7.80
C PHE A 119 14.14 5.31 7.52
N ASN A 120 13.17 5.99 8.12
CA ASN A 120 12.98 7.44 8.03
C ASN A 120 12.87 7.98 6.59
N ASN A 121 12.08 7.30 5.76
CA ASN A 121 11.86 7.67 4.37
C ASN A 121 10.76 8.71 4.22
N ILE A 122 10.85 9.50 3.16
CA ILE A 122 9.79 10.37 2.67
C ILE A 122 9.43 9.94 1.25
N ILE A 123 8.17 9.58 1.02
CA ILE A 123 7.66 9.17 -0.29
C ILE A 123 6.58 10.15 -0.71
N LYS A 124 6.75 10.78 -1.88
CA LYS A 124 5.80 11.72 -2.47
C LYS A 124 5.43 11.29 -3.88
N ILE A 125 4.14 11.09 -4.10
CA ILE A 125 3.61 10.67 -5.40
C ILE A 125 2.50 11.62 -5.80
N ASN A 126 2.55 12.10 -7.02
CA ASN A 126 1.51 12.90 -7.62
C ASN A 126 1.13 12.33 -8.99
N ASN A 127 -0.15 12.07 -9.20
CA ASN A 127 -0.69 11.44 -10.41
C ASN A 127 -0.14 10.01 -10.65
N GLY A 128 -0.35 9.50 -11.85
CA GLY A 128 -0.01 8.14 -12.27
C GLY A 128 -1.27 7.37 -12.67
N GLN A 129 -1.15 6.52 -13.68
CA GLN A 129 -2.29 5.76 -14.22
C GLN A 129 -2.07 4.26 -13.99
N CYS A 130 -1.75 3.87 -12.77
CA CYS A 130 -1.56 2.47 -12.36
C CYS A 130 -2.69 2.05 -11.43
N GLU A 131 -2.85 0.74 -11.20
CA GLU A 131 -3.76 0.22 -10.18
C GLU A 131 -3.42 0.83 -8.83
N ASP A 132 -2.15 0.76 -8.42
CA ASP A 132 -1.67 1.39 -7.20
C ASP A 132 -0.70 2.52 -7.54
N SER A 133 -0.83 3.66 -6.88
CA SER A 133 0.21 4.69 -7.00
C SER A 133 1.50 4.24 -6.35
N LEU A 134 1.40 3.62 -5.18
CA LEU A 134 2.49 3.01 -4.41
C LEU A 134 2.12 1.60 -4.00
N ASN A 135 2.94 0.62 -4.38
CA ASN A 135 2.81 -0.76 -3.92
C ASN A 135 4.06 -1.20 -3.14
N ILE A 136 3.87 -1.78 -1.94
CA ILE A 136 4.95 -2.24 -1.07
C ILE A 136 4.69 -3.70 -0.69
N ILE A 137 5.59 -4.61 -1.08
CA ILE A 137 5.41 -6.04 -0.89
C ILE A 137 6.58 -6.63 -0.09
N SER A 138 6.29 -7.50 0.88
CA SER A 138 7.29 -8.28 1.66
C SER A 138 8.41 -7.42 2.25
N SER A 139 8.08 -6.20 2.66
CA SER A 139 9.03 -5.19 3.10
C SER A 139 8.91 -4.90 4.59
N LYS A 140 9.89 -4.21 5.16
CA LYS A 140 9.90 -3.92 6.60
C LYS A 140 10.56 -2.59 6.96
N GLY A 141 10.21 -2.07 8.12
CA GLY A 141 10.88 -0.90 8.68
C GLY A 141 9.94 0.28 8.94
N MET A 142 10.45 1.50 8.81
CA MET A 142 9.71 2.72 9.13
C MET A 142 9.77 3.74 7.99
N ILE A 143 8.60 4.16 7.52
CA ILE A 143 8.42 5.27 6.58
C ILE A 143 7.90 6.46 7.38
N ALA A 144 8.65 7.57 7.39
CA ALA A 144 8.29 8.75 8.17
C ALA A 144 7.06 9.46 7.57
N GLU A 145 7.07 9.67 6.26
CA GLU A 145 6.01 10.39 5.56
C GLU A 145 5.68 9.74 4.22
N THR A 146 4.38 9.57 3.97
CA THR A 146 3.85 9.17 2.67
C THR A 146 2.82 10.19 2.23
N HIS A 147 3.01 10.82 1.07
CA HIS A 147 2.08 11.79 0.48
C HIS A 147 1.71 11.35 -0.93
N ILE A 148 0.43 11.08 -1.16
CA ILE A 148 -0.09 10.67 -2.47
C ILE A 148 -1.24 11.60 -2.87
N THR A 149 -1.19 12.07 -4.10
CA THR A 149 -2.26 12.91 -4.66
C THR A 149 -2.67 12.43 -6.04
N ASN A 150 -3.97 12.45 -6.30
CA ASN A 150 -4.55 12.09 -7.60
C ASN A 150 -4.18 10.67 -8.07
N ALA A 151 -4.29 9.69 -7.19
CA ALA A 151 -4.18 8.28 -7.56
C ALA A 151 -5.29 7.89 -8.54
N PHE A 152 -4.96 7.08 -9.55
CA PHE A 152 -5.94 6.66 -10.55
C PHE A 152 -6.94 5.65 -9.98
N SER A 153 -6.47 4.60 -9.32
CA SER A 153 -7.26 3.64 -8.57
C SER A 153 -6.85 3.69 -7.09
N ASP A 154 -6.02 2.79 -6.58
CA ASP A 154 -5.60 2.81 -5.19
C ASP A 154 -4.42 3.76 -4.93
N GLY A 155 -4.44 4.42 -3.79
CA GLY A 155 -3.36 5.31 -3.40
C GLY A 155 -2.13 4.53 -2.96
N LEU A 156 -2.27 3.78 -1.89
CA LEU A 156 -1.22 2.97 -1.25
C LEU A 156 -1.73 1.55 -1.05
N ASP A 157 -1.01 0.57 -1.59
CA ASP A 157 -1.22 -0.84 -1.31
C ASP A 157 0.02 -1.44 -0.63
N VAL A 158 -0.18 -2.21 0.47
CA VAL A 158 0.91 -2.78 1.27
C VAL A 158 0.60 -4.23 1.62
N ASP A 159 1.36 -5.16 1.04
CA ASP A 159 1.17 -6.59 1.21
C ASP A 159 2.31 -7.26 1.97
N PHE A 160 1.99 -8.25 2.82
CA PHE A 160 2.94 -9.15 3.46
C PHE A 160 4.10 -8.44 4.17
N SER A 161 3.84 -7.27 4.75
CA SER A 161 4.88 -6.36 5.21
C SER A 161 4.76 -6.06 6.71
N ASN A 162 5.88 -5.61 7.30
CA ASN A 162 5.93 -5.13 8.67
C ASN A 162 6.41 -3.68 8.66
N ILE A 163 5.48 -2.74 8.51
CA ILE A 163 5.79 -1.32 8.31
C ILE A 163 5.20 -0.46 9.42
N LYS A 164 6.04 0.45 9.94
CA LYS A 164 5.58 1.58 10.75
C LYS A 164 5.51 2.82 9.87
N PHE A 165 4.38 3.51 9.87
CA PHE A 165 4.23 4.80 9.20
C PHE A 165 4.13 5.93 10.23
N GLY A 166 4.92 6.98 10.06
CA GLY A 166 4.77 8.22 10.84
C GLY A 166 3.49 8.95 10.39
N SER A 167 3.39 9.26 9.11
CA SER A 167 2.17 9.83 8.54
C SER A 167 1.88 9.30 7.13
N VAL A 168 0.59 9.07 6.86
CA VAL A 168 0.07 8.76 5.54
C VAL A 168 -0.97 9.82 5.19
N SER A 169 -0.72 10.56 4.12
CA SER A 169 -1.64 11.58 3.60
C SER A 169 -1.97 11.28 2.14
N ILE A 170 -3.25 10.99 1.86
CA ILE A 170 -3.71 10.66 0.51
C ILE A 170 -4.90 11.54 0.15
N THR A 171 -4.80 12.22 -0.97
CA THR A 171 -5.88 13.07 -1.46
C THR A 171 -6.26 12.67 -2.87
N LYS A 172 -7.49 12.24 -3.02
CA LYS A 172 -8.12 11.82 -4.27
C LYS A 172 -7.51 10.54 -4.83
N SER A 173 -8.10 9.42 -4.48
CA SER A 173 -7.93 8.12 -5.13
C SER A 173 -9.21 7.72 -5.87
N GLY A 174 -9.06 6.98 -6.96
CA GLY A 174 -10.21 6.48 -7.74
C GLY A 174 -10.94 5.34 -7.03
N ASN A 175 -10.26 4.59 -6.18
CA ASN A 175 -10.77 3.49 -5.37
C ASN A 175 -10.35 3.67 -3.90
N ASP A 176 -9.61 2.76 -3.28
CA ASP A 176 -9.20 2.85 -1.88
C ASP A 176 -8.05 3.87 -1.71
N CYS A 177 -8.09 4.70 -0.66
CA CYS A 177 -6.95 5.55 -0.37
C CYS A 177 -5.77 4.70 0.12
N MET A 178 -6.00 3.76 1.04
CA MET A 178 -5.00 2.83 1.55
C MET A 178 -5.60 1.44 1.69
N ASP A 179 -4.97 0.42 1.10
CA ASP A 179 -5.25 -1.00 1.33
C ASP A 179 -4.04 -1.69 1.93
N VAL A 180 -4.26 -2.59 2.88
CA VAL A 180 -3.21 -3.43 3.45
C VAL A 180 -3.67 -4.86 3.57
N SER A 181 -2.77 -5.80 3.28
CA SER A 181 -3.02 -7.23 3.38
C SER A 181 -1.87 -7.97 4.06
N SER A 182 -2.22 -8.92 4.93
CA SER A 182 -1.30 -9.93 5.48
C SER A 182 0.00 -9.37 6.07
N GLY A 183 -0.11 -8.55 7.11
CA GLY A 183 1.08 -7.99 7.74
C GLY A 183 0.82 -7.34 9.09
N ASN A 184 1.85 -6.67 9.61
CA ASN A 184 1.74 -5.90 10.84
C ASN A 184 2.04 -4.43 10.57
N TYR A 185 1.07 -3.59 10.85
CA TYR A 185 1.09 -2.18 10.50
C TYR A 185 0.85 -1.31 11.72
N ASN A 186 1.74 -0.35 11.96
CA ASN A 186 1.57 0.63 13.03
C ASN A 186 1.66 2.03 12.43
N ILE A 187 0.59 2.82 12.54
CA ILE A 187 0.49 4.10 11.89
C ILE A 187 0.17 5.20 12.92
N MET A 188 1.04 6.20 12.98
CA MET A 188 0.82 7.31 13.91
C MET A 188 -0.29 8.23 13.43
N LYS A 189 -0.38 8.49 12.13
CA LYS A 189 -1.41 9.37 11.59
C LYS A 189 -1.79 9.02 10.16
N ILE A 190 -3.11 8.91 9.90
CA ILE A 190 -3.71 8.79 8.58
C ILE A 190 -4.61 10.00 8.35
N ASP A 191 -4.34 10.76 7.29
CA ASP A 191 -5.19 11.82 6.77
C ASP A 191 -5.56 11.49 5.32
N VAL A 192 -6.77 11.02 5.08
CA VAL A 192 -7.22 10.66 3.73
C VAL A 192 -8.49 11.41 3.34
N LYS A 193 -8.53 11.83 2.07
CA LYS A 193 -9.61 12.65 1.55
C LYS A 193 -9.95 12.29 0.11
N LYS A 194 -11.26 12.24 -0.21
CA LYS A 194 -11.80 11.92 -1.53
C LYS A 194 -11.35 10.55 -2.03
N CYS A 195 -11.64 9.52 -1.23
CA CYS A 195 -11.43 8.13 -1.58
C CYS A 195 -12.65 7.60 -2.32
N GLY A 196 -12.44 6.99 -3.49
CA GLY A 196 -13.53 6.52 -4.36
C GLY A 196 -14.35 5.40 -3.71
N ASP A 197 -13.72 4.55 -2.91
CA ASP A 197 -14.41 3.52 -2.11
C ASP A 197 -14.04 3.67 -0.62
N LYS A 198 -12.86 3.23 -0.17
CA LYS A 198 -12.51 3.21 1.26
C LYS A 198 -11.41 4.22 1.62
N GLY A 199 -11.54 4.82 2.80
CA GLY A 199 -10.43 5.56 3.39
C GLY A 199 -9.26 4.62 3.70
N VAL A 200 -9.54 3.56 4.47
CA VAL A 200 -8.58 2.52 4.83
C VAL A 200 -9.24 1.14 4.71
N SER A 201 -8.58 0.23 4.05
CA SER A 201 -8.95 -1.18 3.90
C SER A 201 -7.90 -2.05 4.57
N VAL A 202 -8.31 -2.90 5.51
CA VAL A 202 -7.43 -3.79 6.28
C VAL A 202 -7.91 -5.22 6.06
N GLY A 203 -7.15 -6.03 5.36
CA GLY A 203 -7.57 -7.35 4.94
C GLY A 203 -6.58 -8.46 5.26
N GLU A 204 -7.09 -9.69 5.16
CA GLU A 204 -6.29 -10.90 5.03
C GLU A 204 -5.31 -11.16 6.18
N LYS A 205 -5.84 -11.30 7.41
CA LYS A 205 -5.06 -11.54 8.64
C LYS A 205 -4.06 -10.42 8.98
N SER A 206 -4.34 -9.18 8.55
CA SER A 206 -3.53 -8.04 8.97
C SER A 206 -3.76 -7.68 10.43
N ASN A 207 -2.69 -7.27 11.10
CA ASN A 207 -2.76 -6.61 12.40
C ASN A 207 -2.41 -5.13 12.22
N MET A 208 -3.36 -4.24 12.49
CA MET A 208 -3.14 -2.81 12.29
C MET A 208 -3.49 -2.01 13.54
N THR A 209 -2.56 -1.12 13.93
CA THR A 209 -2.83 -0.11 14.96
C THR A 209 -2.70 1.29 14.36
N ILE A 210 -3.73 2.11 14.51
CA ILE A 210 -3.78 3.50 14.05
C ILE A 210 -3.95 4.41 15.26
N GLN A 211 -3.02 5.35 15.47
CA GLN A 211 -3.15 6.30 16.58
C GLN A 211 -4.17 7.40 16.26
N VAL A 212 -4.10 7.99 15.05
CA VAL A 212 -5.05 9.02 14.60
C VAL A 212 -5.53 8.70 13.18
N LEU A 213 -6.83 8.53 12.99
CA LEU A 213 -7.49 8.31 11.71
C LEU A 213 -8.39 9.49 11.36
N ASN A 214 -8.08 10.19 10.27
CA ASN A 214 -8.94 11.21 9.69
C ASN A 214 -9.36 10.81 8.29
N VAL A 215 -10.67 10.73 8.05
CA VAL A 215 -11.24 10.40 6.74
C VAL A 215 -12.26 11.46 6.34
N GLU A 216 -12.10 12.04 5.17
CA GLU A 216 -13.07 12.96 4.59
C GLU A 216 -13.47 12.52 3.18
N GLU A 217 -14.74 12.36 2.93
CA GLU A 217 -15.32 11.95 1.64
C GLU A 217 -14.88 10.54 1.19
N ALA A 218 -15.59 9.51 1.66
CA ALA A 218 -15.42 8.11 1.28
C ALA A 218 -16.76 7.35 1.33
N LEU A 219 -16.88 6.22 0.66
CA LEU A 219 -18.02 5.33 0.86
C LEU A 219 -17.90 4.61 2.21
N ILE A 220 -16.71 4.13 2.54
CA ILE A 220 -16.39 3.49 3.81
C ILE A 220 -15.17 4.18 4.42
N GLY A 221 -15.24 4.56 5.69
CA GLY A 221 -14.13 5.20 6.35
C GLY A 221 -12.98 4.24 6.63
N LEU A 222 -13.27 3.13 7.29
CA LEU A 222 -12.34 2.03 7.51
C LEU A 222 -13.07 0.69 7.39
N SER A 223 -12.51 -0.23 6.61
CA SER A 223 -12.95 -1.63 6.52
C SER A 223 -11.91 -2.55 7.13
N SER A 224 -12.30 -3.40 8.11
CA SER A 224 -11.50 -4.50 8.64
C SER A 224 -12.13 -5.82 8.20
N LYS A 225 -11.40 -6.63 7.45
CA LYS A 225 -11.95 -7.82 6.77
C LYS A 225 -11.01 -9.02 6.86
N ASP A 226 -11.59 -10.22 6.69
CA ASP A 226 -10.84 -11.46 6.43
C ASP A 226 -9.83 -11.81 7.54
N SER A 227 -10.31 -12.04 8.74
CA SER A 227 -9.53 -12.40 9.94
C SER A 227 -8.54 -11.32 10.41
N SER A 228 -8.74 -10.07 10.01
CA SER A 228 -7.87 -8.97 10.44
C SER A 228 -8.26 -8.45 11.82
N SER A 229 -7.28 -7.90 12.53
CA SER A 229 -7.44 -7.21 13.80
C SER A 229 -6.98 -5.76 13.68
N THR A 230 -7.90 -4.82 13.89
CA THR A 230 -7.63 -3.40 13.73
C THR A 230 -7.92 -2.65 15.03
N ILE A 231 -6.99 -1.79 15.45
CA ILE A 231 -7.12 -0.93 16.62
C ILE A 231 -7.05 0.53 16.16
N VAL A 232 -8.04 1.36 16.51
CA VAL A 232 -8.04 2.81 16.23
C VAL A 232 -8.18 3.59 17.53
N LYS A 233 -7.14 4.33 17.90
CA LYS A 233 -7.11 5.09 19.16
C LYS A 233 -7.91 6.38 19.09
N SER A 234 -7.86 7.08 17.96
CA SER A 234 -8.64 8.31 17.72
C SER A 234 -9.13 8.35 16.28
N ASN A 235 -10.38 8.73 16.06
CA ASN A 235 -10.91 8.84 14.72
C ASN A 235 -11.76 10.10 14.55
N LYS A 236 -11.68 10.69 13.35
CA LYS A 236 -12.56 11.77 12.88
C LYS A 236 -12.95 11.47 11.45
N GLN A 237 -14.26 11.35 11.22
CA GLN A 237 -14.78 11.04 9.89
C GLN A 237 -15.82 12.09 9.48
N LYS A 238 -15.75 12.57 8.24
CA LYS A 238 -16.63 13.57 7.70
C LYS A 238 -17.04 13.20 6.28
N ASN A 239 -18.32 13.33 5.96
CA ASN A 239 -18.89 13.00 4.65
C ASN A 239 -18.59 11.55 4.23
N VAL A 240 -18.65 10.62 5.18
CA VAL A 240 -18.44 9.18 4.97
C VAL A 240 -19.81 8.50 5.04
N LYS A 241 -20.12 7.64 4.07
CA LYS A 241 -21.42 6.95 4.01
C LYS A 241 -21.54 5.91 5.13
N ASN A 242 -20.52 5.06 5.32
CA ASN A 242 -20.39 4.12 6.43
C ASN A 242 -19.03 4.31 7.08
N CYS A 243 -19.00 4.57 8.38
CA CYS A 243 -17.73 4.87 9.04
C CYS A 243 -16.84 3.66 9.19
N PHE A 244 -17.45 2.54 9.58
CA PHE A 244 -16.72 1.29 9.77
C PHE A 244 -17.46 0.14 9.10
N GLU A 245 -16.71 -0.73 8.47
CA GLU A 245 -17.15 -2.01 7.95
C GLU A 245 -16.26 -3.10 8.55
N VAL A 246 -16.87 -4.12 9.18
CA VAL A 246 -16.14 -5.24 9.78
C VAL A 246 -16.80 -6.52 9.30
N LYS A 247 -16.08 -7.30 8.48
CA LYS A 247 -16.70 -8.44 7.82
C LYS A 247 -15.72 -9.51 7.38
N LYS A 248 -16.27 -10.69 7.09
CA LYS A 248 -15.67 -11.69 6.23
C LYS A 248 -15.99 -11.37 4.76
N LYS A 249 -14.99 -11.28 3.90
CA LYS A 249 -15.15 -11.07 2.47
C LYS A 249 -14.80 -12.32 1.66
N LYS A 250 -13.70 -12.96 2.00
CA LYS A 250 -13.18 -14.14 1.30
C LYS A 250 -13.50 -15.42 2.08
N GLN A 251 -13.81 -16.50 1.35
CA GLN A 251 -14.30 -17.75 1.95
C GLN A 251 -13.28 -18.44 2.86
N GLU A 252 -11.98 -18.31 2.54
CA GLU A 252 -10.87 -18.92 3.27
C GLU A 252 -10.51 -18.23 4.60
N PHE A 253 -11.16 -17.12 4.93
CA PHE A 253 -10.95 -16.40 6.19
C PHE A 253 -12.17 -16.46 7.09
N ASP A 254 -11.97 -16.06 8.34
CA ASP A 254 -13.03 -15.81 9.32
C ASP A 254 -13.40 -14.32 9.36
N GLY A 255 -14.32 -13.97 10.24
CA GLY A 255 -14.68 -12.60 10.57
C GLY A 255 -13.51 -11.81 11.13
N SER A 256 -13.68 -10.51 11.24
CA SER A 256 -12.64 -9.57 11.67
C SER A 256 -13.01 -8.87 12.96
N LYS A 257 -12.02 -8.22 13.57
CA LYS A 257 -12.19 -7.45 14.79
C LYS A 257 -11.74 -6.01 14.59
N LEU A 258 -12.55 -5.07 15.08
CA LEU A 258 -12.19 -3.65 15.16
C LEU A 258 -12.33 -3.18 16.61
N GLU A 259 -11.28 -2.60 17.16
CA GLU A 259 -11.28 -2.00 18.49
C GLU A 259 -11.16 -0.47 18.38
N LEU A 260 -12.04 0.24 19.09
CA LEU A 260 -12.12 1.70 19.06
C LEU A 260 -12.11 2.25 20.49
N VAL A 261 -11.43 3.36 20.75
CA VAL A 261 -11.57 4.09 22.01
C VAL A 261 -12.97 4.71 22.12
N SER A 262 -13.45 5.28 21.03
CA SER A 262 -14.80 5.88 20.96
C SER A 262 -15.43 5.68 19.59
N LEU A 263 -16.75 5.50 19.59
CA LEU A 263 -17.55 5.35 18.39
C LEU A 263 -18.35 6.65 18.15
N ASN A 264 -17.79 7.57 17.40
CA ASN A 264 -18.39 8.87 17.11
C ASN A 264 -19.25 8.87 15.83
N CYS A 265 -19.56 7.70 15.29
CA CYS A 265 -20.30 7.54 14.06
C CYS A 265 -21.38 6.45 14.19
N LYS A 266 -22.56 6.72 13.64
CA LYS A 266 -23.75 5.87 13.80
C LYS A 266 -23.94 4.82 12.70
N LYS A 267 -23.25 4.95 11.55
CA LYS A 267 -23.45 4.05 10.40
C LYS A 267 -22.27 3.08 10.26
N ASN A 268 -22.48 1.86 10.72
CA ASN A 268 -21.48 0.79 10.67
C ASN A 268 -22.09 -0.47 10.05
N ILE A 269 -21.27 -1.26 9.40
CA ILE A 269 -21.61 -2.56 8.82
C ILE A 269 -20.80 -3.61 9.56
N VAL A 270 -21.46 -4.56 10.20
CA VAL A 270 -20.79 -5.67 10.91
C VAL A 270 -21.51 -6.96 10.53
N ASP A 271 -20.78 -7.97 10.07
CA ASP A 271 -21.35 -9.28 9.81
C ASP A 271 -21.39 -10.15 11.07
N ILE A 272 -22.06 -11.31 10.98
CA ILE A 272 -22.32 -12.20 12.12
C ILE A 272 -21.05 -12.77 12.78
N ASN A 273 -19.95 -12.86 12.04
CA ASN A 273 -18.68 -13.44 12.51
C ASN A 273 -17.65 -12.38 12.91
N SER A 274 -18.04 -11.11 12.87
CA SER A 274 -17.15 -9.99 13.11
C SER A 274 -17.60 -9.14 14.28
N SER A 275 -16.73 -8.29 14.80
CA SER A 275 -17.06 -7.48 15.97
C SER A 275 -16.44 -6.08 15.96
N ILE A 276 -17.17 -5.12 16.52
CA ILE A 276 -16.63 -3.80 16.91
C ILE A 276 -16.68 -3.75 18.45
N VAL A 277 -15.53 -3.49 19.07
CA VAL A 277 -15.38 -3.33 20.53
C VAL A 277 -15.05 -1.86 20.82
N VAL A 278 -15.78 -1.24 21.72
CA VAL A 278 -15.61 0.17 22.08
C VAL A 278 -15.25 0.31 23.54
N GLY A 279 -14.24 1.13 23.86
CA GLY A 279 -13.88 1.46 25.24
C GLY A 279 -12.99 0.43 25.96
N GLY A 280 -12.39 -0.53 25.25
CA GLY A 280 -11.53 -1.57 25.82
C GLY A 280 -10.03 -1.28 25.75
N LEU A 281 -9.60 -0.07 25.43
CA LEU A 281 -8.19 0.28 25.14
C LEU A 281 -7.56 1.17 26.20
#